data_a53caf525158fbd7f8d930234af2471b
#
_entry.id   a53caf525158fbd7f8d930234af2471b
#
_cell.length_a   1.000
_cell.length_b   1.000
_cell.length_c   1.000
_cell.angle_alpha   90.00
_cell.angle_beta   90.00
_cell.angle_gamma   90.00
#
_symmetry.space_group_name_H-M   'P 1'
#
loop_
_entity.id
_entity.type
_entity.pdbx_description
1 polymer ?
#
loop_
_entity_poly.entity_id
_entity_poly.type
_entity_poly.pdbx_seq_one_letter_code
_entity_poly.pdbx_strand_id
1 'polypeptide(L)'
;MFLTQASFGARTTADIDDVVNRTPAAWLDSQFTAPWGTHASYLAAIRATGGRVEEQHIYEAIWQNLIFGDARLRARVALALSEIMVVSNIAPDQDTDALAFWMDTLYKNAFGNYRALLRDVTLQPAMGYYLNMLGNDKEDPAT
;
A
#
# COMPACT_ATOMS: atom_id res chain seq x y z
N MET A 1 -20.81 11.71 -5.47
CA MET A 1 -20.83 10.23 -5.62
C MET A 1 -19.61 9.66 -6.33
N PHE A 2 -19.15 10.19 -7.50
CA PHE A 2 -18.00 9.64 -8.21
C PHE A 2 -16.71 9.56 -7.35
N LEU A 3 -16.24 10.69 -6.77
CA LEU A 3 -15.02 10.71 -5.93
C LEU A 3 -15.12 9.83 -4.68
N THR A 4 -16.31 9.60 -4.15
CA THR A 4 -16.50 8.68 -3.01
C THR A 4 -16.25 7.23 -3.40
N GLN A 5 -16.52 6.87 -4.66
CA GLN A 5 -16.30 5.54 -5.20
C GLN A 5 -14.87 5.35 -5.70
N ALA A 6 -14.35 6.33 -6.45
CA ALA A 6 -13.03 6.27 -7.07
C ALA A 6 -11.87 6.62 -6.12
N SER A 7 -12.18 7.22 -4.97
CA SER A 7 -11.22 7.60 -3.94
C SER A 7 -11.87 7.52 -2.55
N PHE A 8 -11.45 8.34 -1.61
CA PHE A 8 -12.05 8.46 -0.27
C PHE A 8 -12.96 9.69 -0.12
N GLY A 9 -13.46 10.23 -1.23
CA GLY A 9 -14.30 11.43 -1.28
C GLY A 9 -13.52 12.67 -1.70
N ALA A 10 -14.21 13.80 -1.79
CA ALA A 10 -13.58 15.10 -2.02
C ALA A 10 -12.98 15.62 -0.71
N ARG A 11 -11.73 16.09 -0.75
CA ARG A 11 -11.07 16.75 0.40
C ARG A 11 -11.47 18.22 0.48
N THR A 12 -11.68 18.83 -0.71
CA THR A 12 -12.02 20.22 -0.86
C THR A 12 -13.05 20.40 -1.98
N THR A 13 -13.66 21.58 -2.08
CA THR A 13 -14.51 21.95 -3.24
C THR A 13 -13.73 21.92 -4.54
N ALA A 14 -12.43 22.26 -4.52
CA ALA A 14 -11.57 22.21 -5.70
C ALA A 14 -11.45 20.80 -6.30
N ASP A 15 -11.49 19.74 -5.48
CA ASP A 15 -11.52 18.35 -5.98
C ASP A 15 -12.79 18.07 -6.80
N ILE A 16 -13.92 18.67 -6.39
CA ILE A 16 -15.19 18.53 -7.10
C ILE A 16 -15.14 19.30 -8.41
N ASP A 17 -14.65 20.54 -8.36
CA ASP A 17 -14.52 21.41 -9.53
C ASP A 17 -13.56 20.80 -10.57
N ASP A 18 -12.47 20.16 -10.13
CA ASP A 18 -11.55 19.46 -10.99
C ASP A 18 -12.23 18.34 -11.79
N VAL A 19 -13.04 17.50 -11.13
CA VAL A 19 -13.78 16.42 -11.82
C VAL A 19 -14.86 16.97 -12.75
N VAL A 20 -15.55 18.04 -12.35
CA VAL A 20 -16.58 18.67 -13.18
C VAL A 20 -15.95 19.27 -14.45
N ASN A 21 -14.82 19.96 -14.32
CA ASN A 21 -14.15 20.62 -15.42
C ASN A 21 -13.44 19.65 -16.38
N ARG A 22 -12.85 18.58 -15.86
CA ARG A 22 -12.10 17.59 -16.67
C ARG A 22 -12.94 16.43 -17.18
N THR A 23 -14.07 16.16 -16.67
CA THR A 23 -14.87 14.92 -16.76
C THR A 23 -14.31 13.77 -15.88
N PRO A 24 -15.16 12.83 -15.45
CA PRO A 24 -14.72 11.66 -14.69
C PRO A 24 -13.70 10.79 -15.42
N ALA A 25 -13.81 10.64 -16.74
CA ALA A 25 -12.88 9.84 -17.54
C ALA A 25 -11.48 10.46 -17.53
N ALA A 26 -11.36 11.76 -17.82
CA ALA A 26 -10.08 12.45 -17.82
C ALA A 26 -9.45 12.51 -16.41
N TRP A 27 -10.29 12.55 -15.35
CA TRP A 27 -9.79 12.43 -13.99
C TRP A 27 -9.19 11.04 -13.74
N LEU A 28 -9.86 9.95 -14.14
CA LEU A 28 -9.34 8.58 -14.03
C LEU A 28 -8.01 8.43 -14.77
N ASP A 29 -7.92 8.93 -16.00
CA ASP A 29 -6.68 8.87 -16.80
C ASP A 29 -5.51 9.55 -16.07
N SER A 30 -5.77 10.69 -15.44
CA SER A 30 -4.74 11.37 -14.64
C SER A 30 -4.29 10.58 -13.41
N GLN A 31 -5.16 9.79 -12.82
CA GLN A 31 -4.86 8.99 -11.64
C GLN A 31 -3.99 7.75 -11.95
N PHE A 32 -4.02 7.23 -13.16
CA PHE A 32 -3.14 6.10 -13.54
C PHE A 32 -1.66 6.48 -13.50
N THR A 33 -1.34 7.74 -13.76
CA THR A 33 0.03 8.28 -13.79
C THR A 33 0.37 9.18 -12.61
N ALA A 34 -0.57 9.41 -11.69
CA ALA A 34 -0.35 10.26 -10.53
C ALA A 34 0.85 9.76 -9.70
N PRO A 35 1.77 10.65 -9.33
CA PRO A 35 2.90 10.30 -8.48
C PRO A 35 2.42 9.91 -7.09
N TRP A 36 3.16 9.01 -6.43
CA TRP A 36 2.89 8.60 -5.07
C TRP A 36 4.19 8.41 -4.28
N GLY A 37 4.15 8.76 -3.01
CA GLY A 37 5.24 8.50 -2.08
C GLY A 37 5.21 7.08 -1.56
N THR A 38 6.36 6.39 -1.52
CA THR A 38 6.44 5.05 -0.95
C THR A 38 6.36 5.10 0.58
N HIS A 39 5.76 4.10 1.20
CA HIS A 39 5.73 3.94 2.65
C HIS A 39 7.14 3.77 3.20
N ALA A 40 7.98 3.03 2.49
CA ALA A 40 9.40 2.88 2.83
C ALA A 40 10.15 4.22 2.84
N SER A 41 9.84 5.16 1.93
CA SER A 41 10.47 6.48 1.93
C SER A 41 10.07 7.34 3.15
N TYR A 42 8.84 7.18 3.63
CA TYR A 42 8.39 7.83 4.86
C TYR A 42 9.20 7.36 6.07
N LEU A 43 9.38 6.04 6.22
CA LEU A 43 10.21 5.47 7.29
C LEU A 43 11.69 5.89 7.18
N ALA A 44 12.21 5.95 5.95
CA ALA A 44 13.57 6.41 5.68
C ALA A 44 13.76 7.89 6.08
N ALA A 45 12.76 8.74 5.86
CA ALA A 45 12.80 10.15 6.27
C ALA A 45 12.89 10.31 7.79
N ILE A 46 12.17 9.49 8.57
CA ILE A 46 12.28 9.47 10.03
C ILE A 46 13.70 9.13 10.47
N ARG A 47 14.30 8.09 9.88
CA ARG A 47 15.68 7.68 10.18
C ARG A 47 16.70 8.77 9.83
N ALA A 48 16.48 9.48 8.72
CA ALA A 48 17.37 10.56 8.27
C ALA A 48 17.43 11.74 9.26
N THR A 49 16.39 11.94 10.05
CA THR A 49 16.37 12.95 11.14
C THR A 49 16.91 12.42 12.47
N GLY A 50 17.47 11.19 12.51
CA GLY A 50 17.92 10.54 13.73
C GLY A 50 16.80 9.91 14.57
N GLY A 51 15.57 9.86 14.03
CA GLY A 51 14.43 9.24 14.69
C GLY A 51 14.50 7.71 14.63
N ARG A 52 13.98 7.04 15.67
CA ARG A 52 13.76 5.61 15.66
C ARG A 52 12.43 5.30 14.99
N VAL A 53 12.43 4.35 14.06
CA VAL A 53 11.19 3.85 13.47
C VAL A 53 10.52 2.90 14.46
N GLU A 54 9.24 3.15 14.70
CA GLU A 54 8.35 2.37 15.55
C GLU A 54 7.13 1.92 14.75
N GLU A 55 6.38 0.95 15.26
CA GLU A 55 5.22 0.38 14.61
C GLU A 55 4.19 1.43 14.14
N GLN A 56 3.92 2.43 14.97
CA GLN A 56 2.96 3.49 14.64
C GLN A 56 3.28 4.21 13.33
N HIS A 57 4.56 4.34 12.97
CA HIS A 57 4.99 5.09 11.80
C HIS A 57 4.56 4.44 10.47
N ILE A 58 4.36 3.11 10.43
CA ILE A 58 3.80 2.49 9.22
C ILE A 58 2.32 2.87 9.04
N TYR A 59 1.55 2.94 10.12
CA TYR A 59 0.16 3.39 10.06
C TYR A 59 0.08 4.87 9.67
N GLU A 60 0.98 5.71 10.19
CA GLU A 60 1.08 7.11 9.79
C GLU A 60 1.37 7.24 8.28
N ALA A 61 2.32 6.45 7.75
CA ALA A 61 2.64 6.44 6.33
C ALA A 61 1.43 6.02 5.48
N ILE A 62 0.69 5.00 5.91
CA ILE A 62 -0.52 4.53 5.23
C ILE A 62 -1.57 5.65 5.22
N TRP A 63 -1.88 6.23 6.37
CA TRP A 63 -2.86 7.30 6.48
C TRP A 63 -2.44 8.56 5.73
N GLN A 64 -1.15 8.89 5.73
CA GLN A 64 -0.62 10.00 4.96
C GLN A 64 -0.93 9.84 3.46
N ASN A 65 -0.68 8.66 2.89
CA ASN A 65 -0.98 8.37 1.50
C ASN A 65 -2.50 8.33 1.21
N LEU A 66 -3.29 7.75 2.09
CA LEU A 66 -4.75 7.63 1.91
C LEU A 66 -5.45 9.00 1.97
N ILE A 67 -5.06 9.86 2.91
CA ILE A 67 -5.75 11.13 3.17
C ILE A 67 -5.17 12.26 2.32
N PHE A 68 -3.84 12.36 2.21
CA PHE A 68 -3.16 13.52 1.63
C PHE A 68 -2.47 13.22 0.29
N GLY A 69 -2.29 11.95 -0.08
CA GLY A 69 -1.65 11.56 -1.34
C GLY A 69 -2.44 12.00 -2.58
N ASP A 70 -1.73 12.26 -3.68
CA ASP A 70 -2.34 12.65 -4.95
C ASP A 70 -2.81 11.45 -5.79
N ALA A 71 -2.20 10.29 -5.61
CA ALA A 71 -2.56 9.04 -6.29
C ALA A 71 -3.78 8.35 -5.63
N ARG A 72 -4.90 9.06 -5.58
CA ARG A 72 -6.09 8.71 -4.78
C ARG A 72 -6.77 7.43 -5.22
N LEU A 73 -6.86 7.21 -6.54
CA LEU A 73 -7.41 5.96 -7.09
C LEU A 73 -6.47 4.79 -6.78
N ARG A 74 -5.16 4.98 -6.91
CA ARG A 74 -4.15 3.97 -6.57
C ARG A 74 -4.24 3.57 -5.10
N ALA A 75 -4.34 4.54 -4.22
CA ALA A 75 -4.50 4.33 -2.78
C ALA A 75 -5.78 3.54 -2.46
N ARG A 76 -6.89 3.86 -3.13
CA ARG A 76 -8.17 3.14 -2.99
C ARG A 76 -8.07 1.69 -3.43
N VAL A 77 -7.42 1.44 -4.58
CA VAL A 77 -7.22 0.09 -5.11
C VAL A 77 -6.25 -0.69 -4.22
N ALA A 78 -5.14 -0.10 -3.79
CA ALA A 78 -4.18 -0.75 -2.91
C ALA A 78 -4.81 -1.14 -1.56
N LEU A 79 -5.67 -0.29 -0.98
CA LEU A 79 -6.43 -0.63 0.23
C LEU A 79 -7.37 -1.82 -0.03
N ALA A 80 -8.10 -1.84 -1.15
CA ALA A 80 -8.95 -2.97 -1.49
C ALA A 80 -8.14 -4.27 -1.71
N LEU A 81 -6.95 -4.17 -2.30
CA LEU A 81 -6.04 -5.30 -2.44
C LEU A 81 -5.52 -5.80 -1.10
N SER A 82 -5.29 -4.91 -0.12
CA SER A 82 -4.85 -5.29 1.22
C SER A 82 -5.88 -6.10 2.00
N GLU A 83 -7.16 -5.93 1.70
CA GLU A 83 -8.25 -6.74 2.27
C GLU A 83 -8.32 -8.16 1.67
N ILE A 84 -7.70 -8.37 0.50
CA ILE A 84 -7.65 -9.67 -0.18
C ILE A 84 -6.33 -10.37 0.11
N MET A 85 -5.21 -9.64 -0.02
CA MET A 85 -3.84 -10.10 0.23
C MET A 85 -3.45 -9.76 1.67
N VAL A 86 -4.09 -10.40 2.64
CA VAL A 86 -3.98 -10.02 4.04
C VAL A 86 -2.59 -10.32 4.61
N VAL A 87 -2.04 -9.36 5.35
CA VAL A 87 -0.90 -9.52 6.24
C VAL A 87 -1.27 -8.89 7.58
N SER A 88 -0.96 -9.55 8.68
CA SER A 88 -1.20 -9.03 10.02
C SER A 88 0.09 -8.57 10.67
N ASN A 89 0.03 -7.49 11.44
CA ASN A 89 1.12 -6.99 12.27
C ASN A 89 1.18 -7.63 13.67
N ILE A 90 0.45 -8.72 13.88
CA ILE A 90 0.36 -9.37 15.20
C ILE A 90 1.58 -10.27 15.49
N ALA A 91 2.38 -10.60 14.49
CA ALA A 91 3.59 -11.41 14.70
C ALA A 91 4.63 -10.57 15.46
N PRO A 92 5.14 -11.04 16.61
CA PRO A 92 6.06 -10.27 17.47
C PRO A 92 7.39 -9.89 16.79
N ASP A 93 7.73 -10.55 15.71
CA ASP A 93 8.98 -10.33 14.95
C ASP A 93 8.74 -9.65 13.60
N GLN A 94 7.53 -9.14 13.33
CA GLN A 94 7.24 -8.53 12.05
C GLN A 94 7.89 -7.15 11.93
N ASP A 95 8.84 -7.06 11.02
CA ASP A 95 9.57 -5.82 10.75
C ASP A 95 8.65 -4.76 10.12
N THR A 96 8.67 -3.54 10.67
CA THR A 96 7.94 -2.38 10.13
C THR A 96 8.31 -2.08 8.68
N ASP A 97 9.57 -2.31 8.29
CA ASP A 97 10.00 -2.17 6.89
C ASP A 97 9.36 -3.22 5.99
N ALA A 98 9.19 -4.46 6.46
CA ALA A 98 8.53 -5.50 5.69
C ALA A 98 7.08 -5.13 5.38
N LEU A 99 6.36 -4.52 6.34
CA LEU A 99 5.00 -4.01 6.12
C LEU A 99 4.97 -2.83 5.15
N ALA A 100 5.94 -1.91 5.23
CA ALA A 100 6.05 -0.79 4.31
C ALA A 100 6.29 -1.28 2.86
N PHE A 101 7.21 -2.22 2.66
CA PHE A 101 7.46 -2.82 1.35
C PHE A 101 6.27 -3.63 0.83
N TRP A 102 5.52 -4.29 1.71
CA TRP A 102 4.30 -4.98 1.32
C TRP A 102 3.24 -4.00 0.81
N MET A 103 2.98 -2.91 1.54
CA MET A 103 2.05 -1.86 1.07
C MET A 103 2.53 -1.24 -0.24
N ASP A 104 3.83 -0.96 -0.38
CA ASP A 104 4.41 -0.42 -1.62
C ASP A 104 4.24 -1.39 -2.79
N THR A 105 4.29 -2.71 -2.53
CA THR A 105 4.03 -3.73 -3.54
C THR A 105 2.58 -3.68 -4.03
N LEU A 106 1.60 -3.48 -3.14
CA LEU A 106 0.20 -3.32 -3.53
C LEU A 106 -0.01 -2.03 -4.33
N TYR A 107 0.60 -0.91 -3.90
CA TYR A 107 0.56 0.36 -4.63
C TYR A 107 1.16 0.25 -6.03
N LYS A 108 2.33 -0.37 -6.16
CA LYS A 108 3.00 -0.62 -7.44
C LYS A 108 2.13 -1.42 -8.40
N ASN A 109 1.47 -2.46 -7.90
CA ASN A 109 0.67 -3.39 -8.68
C ASN A 109 -0.82 -2.99 -8.81
N ALA A 110 -1.25 -1.86 -8.24
CA ALA A 110 -2.66 -1.45 -8.17
C ALA A 110 -3.36 -1.41 -9.55
N PHE A 111 -2.63 -1.09 -10.61
CA PHE A 111 -3.14 -1.03 -12.00
C PHE A 111 -2.42 -2.03 -12.91
N GLY A 112 -1.74 -3.00 -12.32
CA GLY A 112 -0.91 -3.95 -13.02
C GLY A 112 -1.63 -5.26 -13.36
N ASN A 113 -0.83 -6.25 -13.72
CA ASN A 113 -1.30 -7.60 -14.00
C ASN A 113 -1.46 -8.40 -12.71
N TYR A 114 -2.60 -9.08 -12.54
CA TYR A 114 -2.90 -9.85 -11.33
C TYR A 114 -1.89 -10.97 -11.04
N ARG A 115 -1.39 -11.65 -12.09
CA ARG A 115 -0.36 -12.68 -11.93
C ARG A 115 0.96 -12.09 -11.40
N ALA A 116 1.33 -10.88 -11.87
CA ALA A 116 2.50 -10.18 -11.38
C ALA A 116 2.31 -9.76 -9.90
N LEU A 117 1.13 -9.27 -9.56
CA LEU A 117 0.77 -8.97 -8.17
C LEU A 117 0.92 -10.20 -7.27
N LEU A 118 0.33 -11.34 -7.64
CA LEU A 118 0.43 -12.58 -6.86
C LEU A 118 1.89 -13.00 -6.65
N ARG A 119 2.69 -12.97 -7.70
CA ARG A 119 4.12 -13.27 -7.61
C ARG A 119 4.84 -12.32 -6.67
N ASP A 120 4.65 -11.02 -6.86
CA ASP A 120 5.34 -9.99 -6.06
C ASP A 120 4.93 -10.12 -4.58
N VAL A 121 3.65 -10.36 -4.27
CA VAL A 121 3.15 -10.54 -2.90
C VAL A 121 3.71 -11.83 -2.27
N THR A 122 3.72 -12.94 -3.00
CA THR A 122 4.24 -14.23 -2.51
C THR A 122 5.71 -14.14 -2.09
N LEU A 123 6.49 -13.29 -2.78
CA LEU A 123 7.92 -13.11 -2.50
C LEU A 123 8.21 -12.04 -1.44
N GLN A 124 7.18 -11.40 -0.87
CA GLN A 124 7.37 -10.39 0.17
C GLN A 124 7.75 -11.02 1.53
N PRO A 125 8.74 -10.46 2.23
CA PRO A 125 9.10 -10.91 3.56
C PRO A 125 7.93 -10.92 4.54
N ALA A 126 7.08 -9.87 4.51
CA ALA A 126 5.89 -9.78 5.35
C ALA A 126 4.96 -10.98 5.19
N MET A 127 4.78 -11.48 3.96
CA MET A 127 3.98 -12.68 3.68
C MET A 127 4.66 -13.95 4.19
N GLY A 128 5.98 -14.03 4.09
CA GLY A 128 6.78 -15.13 4.63
C GLY A 128 6.65 -15.25 6.16
N TYR A 129 6.67 -14.14 6.87
CA TYR A 129 6.41 -14.11 8.31
C TYR A 129 4.95 -14.45 8.65
N TYR A 130 4.01 -13.80 8.01
CA TYR A 130 2.58 -13.95 8.31
C TYR A 130 2.08 -15.38 8.08
N LEU A 131 2.51 -16.04 7.01
CA LEU A 131 2.12 -17.42 6.70
C LEU A 131 3.07 -18.45 7.32
N ASN A 132 3.99 -18.03 8.17
CA ASN A 132 4.96 -18.91 8.84
C ASN A 132 5.77 -19.78 7.85
N MET A 133 6.07 -19.23 6.66
CA MET A 133 6.87 -19.93 5.65
C MET A 133 8.37 -19.73 5.84
N LEU A 134 8.74 -18.66 6.56
CA LEU A 134 10.13 -18.37 6.87
C LEU A 134 10.67 -19.38 7.89
N GLY A 135 11.74 -20.11 7.54
CA GLY A 135 12.38 -21.07 8.43
C GLY A 135 11.69 -22.43 8.51
N ASN A 136 10.72 -22.71 7.64
CA ASN A 136 10.17 -24.06 7.54
C ASN A 136 11.23 -25.05 7.08
N ASP A 137 11.40 -26.11 7.86
CA ASP A 137 12.26 -27.21 7.50
C ASP A 137 11.64 -28.08 6.40
N LYS A 138 12.50 -28.74 5.64
CA LYS A 138 12.06 -29.76 4.70
C LYS A 138 11.44 -30.93 5.50
N GLU A 139 10.35 -31.49 4.96
CA GLU A 139 9.75 -32.71 5.52
C GLU A 139 10.82 -33.78 5.78
N ASP A 140 10.83 -34.29 7.01
CA ASP A 140 11.68 -35.42 7.37
C ASP A 140 11.00 -36.71 6.88
N PRO A 141 11.59 -37.43 5.93
CA PRO A 141 10.99 -38.66 5.40
C PRO A 141 10.93 -39.80 6.44
N ALA A 142 11.47 -39.59 7.64
CA ALA A 142 11.44 -40.58 8.74
C ALA A 142 10.29 -40.36 9.72
N THR A 143 9.52 -39.28 9.60
CA THR A 143 8.32 -38.98 10.41
C THR A 143 7.09 -38.98 9.55
#